data_8fb426af5e750f1636c8e333f1890ecb
#
_entry.id   8fb426af5e750f1636c8e333f1890ecb
#
_cell.length_a   1.000
_cell.length_b   1.000
_cell.length_c   1.000
_cell.angle_alpha   90.00
_cell.angle_beta   90.00
_cell.angle_gamma   90.00
#
_symmetry.space_group_name_H-M   'P 1'
#
loop_
_entity.id
_entity.type
_entity.pdbx_description
1 polymer ?
#
loop_
_entity_poly.entity_id
_entity_poly.type
_entity_poly.pdbx_seq_one_letter_code
_entity_poly.pdbx_strand_id
1 'polypeptide(L)'
;PNEISWEEVISNAKETDCIEMNSNEFAYILYTSGTTGTPKGIVRDIGGHIVALKWTMKNIYNVDTDDIWWSASDIGWIVGHSYIVYAPLFKGCTTVLFEGKPVGTPDAGAFWKIISDYKIKSLFTAPTAFRAIKKEDPEGKFFSKYDLSSFESLFLAGERADPDTIKWAENLLK
;
A
#
# COMPACT_ATOMS: atom_id res chain seq x y z
N PRO A 1 18.31 -27.93 -12.45
CA PRO A 1 17.63 -26.74 -12.01
C PRO A 1 18.16 -26.36 -10.63
N ASN A 2 18.52 -25.09 -10.44
CA ASN A 2 19.10 -24.59 -9.19
C ASN A 2 17.97 -23.99 -8.30
N GLU A 3 16.90 -24.75 -8.14
CA GLU A 3 15.78 -24.33 -7.28
C GLU A 3 16.00 -24.93 -5.89
N ILE A 4 15.88 -24.10 -4.86
CA ILE A 4 15.95 -24.48 -3.45
C ILE A 4 14.61 -24.11 -2.84
N SER A 5 14.02 -25.01 -2.03
CA SER A 5 12.74 -24.71 -1.39
C SER A 5 12.92 -23.66 -0.30
N TRP A 6 11.89 -22.84 -0.10
CA TRP A 6 11.87 -21.83 0.97
C TRP A 6 12.05 -22.46 2.34
N GLU A 7 11.38 -23.58 2.58
CA GLU A 7 11.45 -24.33 3.85
C GLU A 7 12.87 -24.83 4.12
N GLU A 8 13.57 -25.32 3.09
CA GLU A 8 14.94 -25.77 3.21
C GLU A 8 15.89 -24.62 3.56
N VAL A 9 15.73 -23.47 2.90
CA VAL A 9 16.53 -22.28 3.19
C VAL A 9 16.30 -21.81 4.61
N ILE A 10 15.05 -21.66 5.07
CA ILE A 10 14.72 -21.19 6.40
C ILE A 10 15.18 -22.16 7.50
N SER A 11 15.01 -23.48 7.29
CA SER A 11 15.44 -24.48 8.29
C SER A 11 16.95 -24.49 8.54
N ASN A 12 17.73 -24.08 7.54
CA ASN A 12 19.19 -23.99 7.63
C ASN A 12 19.71 -22.58 7.97
N ALA A 13 18.83 -21.58 8.01
CA ALA A 13 19.21 -20.21 8.35
C ALA A 13 19.57 -20.07 9.83
N LYS A 14 20.52 -19.20 10.12
CA LYS A 14 20.88 -18.82 11.49
C LYS A 14 20.39 -17.40 11.76
N GLU A 15 20.03 -17.16 13.01
CA GLU A 15 19.78 -15.78 13.46
C GLU A 15 21.03 -14.93 13.26
N THR A 16 20.81 -13.69 12.83
CA THR A 16 21.87 -12.71 12.63
C THR A 16 21.40 -11.34 13.07
N ASP A 17 22.31 -10.55 13.60
CA ASP A 17 22.04 -9.18 13.99
C ASP A 17 21.86 -8.25 12.77
N CYS A 18 21.19 -7.12 13.00
CA CYS A 18 21.10 -6.07 12.01
C CYS A 18 22.48 -5.44 11.78
N ILE A 19 22.77 -5.15 10.54
CA ILE A 19 24.01 -4.43 10.17
C ILE A 19 23.79 -2.93 10.40
N GLU A 20 24.72 -2.29 11.09
CA GLU A 20 24.74 -0.83 11.20
C GLU A 20 25.12 -0.20 9.88
N MET A 21 24.34 0.79 9.45
CA MET A 21 24.49 1.48 8.17
C MET A 21 24.51 2.99 8.37
N ASN A 22 25.32 3.69 7.58
CA ASN A 22 25.27 5.15 7.57
C ASN A 22 24.03 5.66 6.84
N SER A 23 23.52 6.81 7.26
CA SER A 23 22.29 7.38 6.68
C SER A 23 22.38 7.75 5.19
N ASN A 24 23.58 7.96 4.68
CA ASN A 24 23.83 8.27 3.28
C ASN A 24 24.18 7.04 2.41
N GLU A 25 24.19 5.84 2.99
CA GLU A 25 24.35 4.60 2.25
C GLU A 25 23.06 4.22 1.53
N PHE A 26 23.19 3.37 0.51
CA PHE A 26 22.04 2.96 -0.30
C PHE A 26 21.24 1.86 0.39
N ALA A 27 19.92 2.07 0.48
CA ALA A 27 18.99 1.07 0.99
C ALA A 27 18.65 0.03 -0.09
N TYR A 28 18.24 0.50 -1.27
CA TYR A 28 17.90 -0.37 -2.39
C TYR A 28 17.90 0.39 -3.73
N ILE A 29 17.86 -0.37 -4.82
CA ILE A 29 17.66 0.13 -6.18
C ILE A 29 16.40 -0.53 -6.73
N LEU A 30 15.45 0.27 -7.20
CA LEU A 30 14.23 -0.20 -7.86
C LEU A 30 14.25 0.23 -9.32
N TYR A 31 14.14 -0.72 -10.23
CA TYR A 31 14.10 -0.44 -11.66
C TYR A 31 12.69 -0.09 -12.12
N THR A 32 12.59 0.93 -12.95
CA THR A 32 11.36 1.33 -13.63
C THR A 32 11.54 1.17 -15.14
N SER A 33 10.43 0.97 -15.88
CA SER A 33 10.47 0.79 -17.34
C SER A 33 11.06 1.99 -18.10
N GLY A 34 11.09 3.19 -17.47
CA GLY A 34 11.56 4.41 -18.10
C GLY A 34 10.71 4.86 -19.30
N THR A 35 10.60 6.16 -19.52
CA THR A 35 9.84 6.74 -20.65
C THR A 35 10.53 6.53 -22.00
N THR A 36 11.81 6.21 -22.00
CA THR A 36 12.65 6.00 -23.20
C THR A 36 12.84 4.53 -23.57
N GLY A 37 12.15 3.60 -22.90
CA GLY A 37 12.27 2.16 -23.10
C GLY A 37 13.49 1.51 -22.44
N THR A 38 14.45 2.29 -21.94
CA THR A 38 15.58 1.76 -21.17
C THR A 38 15.25 1.79 -19.69
N PRO A 39 15.32 0.64 -18.97
CA PRO A 39 15.08 0.60 -17.55
C PRO A 39 16.00 1.55 -16.77
N LYS A 40 15.42 2.28 -15.80
CA LYS A 40 16.15 3.20 -14.94
C LYS A 40 16.13 2.69 -13.50
N GLY A 41 17.31 2.56 -12.90
CA GLY A 41 17.45 2.22 -11.49
C GLY A 41 17.26 3.46 -10.61
N ILE A 42 16.21 3.46 -9.80
CA ILE A 42 15.97 4.50 -8.80
C ILE A 42 16.65 4.07 -7.51
N VAL A 43 17.67 4.82 -7.13
CA VAL A 43 18.43 4.59 -5.90
C VAL A 43 17.75 5.31 -4.73
N ARG A 44 17.59 4.61 -3.61
CA ARG A 44 17.15 5.19 -2.35
C ARG A 44 18.27 5.10 -1.33
N ASP A 45 18.58 6.23 -0.70
CA ASP A 45 19.43 6.30 0.48
C ASP A 45 18.63 5.92 1.73
N ILE A 46 19.31 5.54 2.80
CA ILE A 46 18.67 5.10 4.04
C ILE A 46 18.03 6.29 4.76
N GLY A 47 18.80 7.31 5.09
CA GLY A 47 18.36 8.40 5.95
C GLY A 47 17.30 9.30 5.31
N GLY A 48 17.53 9.77 4.08
CA GLY A 48 16.60 10.62 3.37
C GLY A 48 15.27 9.91 3.11
N HIS A 49 15.33 8.63 2.75
CA HIS A 49 14.13 7.83 2.52
C HIS A 49 13.30 7.65 3.81
N ILE A 50 13.93 7.30 4.93
CA ILE A 50 13.24 7.17 6.24
C ILE A 50 12.58 8.49 6.63
N VAL A 51 13.31 9.61 6.54
CA VAL A 51 12.78 10.94 6.90
C VAL A 51 11.57 11.29 6.04
N ALA A 52 11.66 11.12 4.72
CA ALA A 52 10.58 11.41 3.79
C ALA A 52 9.34 10.56 4.09
N LEU A 53 9.52 9.25 4.31
CA LEU A 53 8.40 8.34 4.59
C LEU A 53 7.74 8.64 5.94
N LYS A 54 8.50 8.86 6.99
CA LYS A 54 7.94 9.23 8.31
C LYS A 54 7.18 10.56 8.26
N TRP A 55 7.72 11.52 7.52
CA TRP A 55 7.10 12.83 7.37
C TRP A 55 5.78 12.73 6.58
N THR A 56 5.75 11.99 5.47
CA THR A 56 4.55 11.83 4.65
C THR A 56 3.45 11.07 5.37
N MET A 57 3.78 10.01 6.13
CA MET A 57 2.78 9.28 6.92
C MET A 57 2.00 10.21 7.84
N LYS A 58 2.70 11.10 8.55
CA LYS A 58 2.06 12.04 9.47
C LYS A 58 1.37 13.21 8.77
N ASN A 59 2.08 13.89 7.86
CA ASN A 59 1.65 15.20 7.36
C ASN A 59 0.80 15.15 6.10
N ILE A 60 0.88 14.04 5.35
CA ILE A 60 0.07 13.83 4.13
C ILE A 60 -1.06 12.85 4.43
N TYR A 61 -0.74 11.71 5.01
CA TYR A 61 -1.69 10.61 5.18
C TYR A 61 -2.44 10.63 6.51
N ASN A 62 -2.10 11.55 7.42
CA ASN A 62 -2.70 11.69 8.75
C ASN A 62 -2.67 10.38 9.57
N VAL A 63 -1.56 9.63 9.45
CA VAL A 63 -1.36 8.36 10.13
C VAL A 63 -0.28 8.49 11.19
N ASP A 64 -0.58 8.07 12.40
CA ASP A 64 0.36 8.06 13.52
C ASP A 64 0.62 6.65 14.05
N THR A 65 1.46 6.53 15.07
CA THR A 65 1.73 5.28 15.76
C THR A 65 0.42 4.64 16.23
N ASP A 66 0.33 3.32 16.14
CA ASP A 66 -0.85 2.51 16.48
C ASP A 66 -2.06 2.62 15.53
N ASP A 67 -2.08 3.57 14.59
CA ASP A 67 -3.10 3.59 13.54
C ASP A 67 -2.97 2.36 12.61
N ILE A 68 -4.07 2.00 11.96
CA ILE A 68 -4.08 0.92 10.97
C ILE A 68 -4.12 1.53 9.58
N TRP A 69 -3.05 1.29 8.85
CA TRP A 69 -2.81 1.76 7.50
C TRP A 69 -2.92 0.65 6.47
N TRP A 70 -3.52 0.94 5.34
CA TRP A 70 -3.53 0.02 4.22
C TRP A 70 -3.13 0.69 2.91
N SER A 71 -2.02 0.24 2.34
CA SER A 71 -1.67 0.53 0.95
C SER A 71 -2.03 -0.69 0.10
N ALA A 72 -3.16 -0.61 -0.59
CA ALA A 72 -3.62 -1.65 -1.51
C ALA A 72 -2.96 -1.45 -2.88
N SER A 73 -1.68 -1.76 -2.95
CA SER A 73 -0.82 -1.67 -4.12
C SER A 73 0.00 -2.94 -4.26
N ASP A 74 0.66 -3.11 -5.39
CA ASP A 74 1.59 -4.21 -5.61
C ASP A 74 2.94 -3.90 -4.97
N ILE A 75 3.47 -4.84 -4.18
CA ILE A 75 4.74 -4.70 -3.48
C ILE A 75 5.93 -4.55 -4.44
N GLY A 76 5.81 -5.01 -5.68
CA GLY A 76 6.84 -4.88 -6.72
C GLY A 76 6.99 -3.46 -7.27
N TRP A 77 6.04 -2.54 -6.98
CA TRP A 77 6.12 -1.15 -7.38
C TRP A 77 6.67 -0.25 -6.27
N ILE A 78 7.13 0.94 -6.65
CA ILE A 78 7.72 1.89 -5.70
C ILE A 78 6.75 2.31 -4.58
N VAL A 79 5.46 2.42 -4.88
CA VAL A 79 4.42 2.68 -3.88
C VAL A 79 4.33 1.52 -2.90
N GLY A 80 4.37 0.28 -3.40
CA GLY A 80 4.36 -0.91 -2.55
C GLY A 80 5.57 -0.98 -1.63
N HIS A 81 6.78 -0.84 -2.16
CA HIS A 81 8.00 -0.78 -1.35
C HIS A 81 7.89 0.30 -0.26
N SER A 82 7.55 1.52 -0.65
CA SER A 82 7.50 2.65 0.26
C SER A 82 6.38 2.55 1.29
N TYR A 83 5.16 2.22 0.87
CA TYR A 83 3.95 2.40 1.69
C TYR A 83 3.24 1.12 2.10
N ILE A 84 3.68 -0.06 1.65
CA ILE A 84 3.28 -1.34 2.25
C ILE A 84 4.33 -1.76 3.28
N VAL A 85 5.63 -1.64 2.95
CA VAL A 85 6.73 -2.17 3.76
C VAL A 85 7.32 -1.10 4.66
N TYR A 86 7.99 -0.09 4.08
CA TYR A 86 8.89 0.77 4.87
C TYR A 86 8.16 1.82 5.71
N ALA A 87 7.28 2.62 5.10
CA ALA A 87 6.66 3.76 5.76
C ALA A 87 5.86 3.39 7.02
N PRO A 88 4.94 2.40 6.98
CA PRO A 88 4.17 2.05 8.16
C PRO A 88 5.06 1.48 9.28
N LEU A 89 6.08 0.69 8.96
CA LEU A 89 6.99 0.14 9.96
C LEU A 89 7.85 1.23 10.59
N PHE A 90 8.38 2.17 9.81
CA PHE A 90 9.11 3.32 10.35
C PHE A 90 8.24 4.24 11.20
N LYS A 91 6.95 4.31 10.90
CA LYS A 91 5.99 5.12 11.65
C LYS A 91 5.53 4.43 12.93
N GLY A 92 5.61 3.11 12.99
CA GLY A 92 5.08 2.29 14.08
C GLY A 92 3.59 2.04 13.96
N CYS A 93 3.06 2.02 12.73
CA CYS A 93 1.66 1.68 12.46
C CYS A 93 1.52 0.19 12.14
N THR A 94 0.30 -0.32 12.27
CA THR A 94 -0.07 -1.60 11.68
C THR A 94 -0.27 -1.44 10.17
N THR A 95 0.35 -2.33 9.38
CA THR A 95 0.17 -2.37 7.93
C THR A 95 -0.62 -3.61 7.52
N VAL A 96 -1.46 -3.47 6.50
CA VAL A 96 -2.21 -4.60 5.93
C VAL A 96 -1.50 -5.09 4.68
N LEU A 97 -1.16 -6.38 4.67
CA LEU A 97 -0.69 -7.08 3.48
C LEU A 97 -1.85 -7.92 2.92
N PHE A 98 -2.32 -7.56 1.75
CA PHE A 98 -3.52 -8.13 1.14
C PHE A 98 -3.18 -8.93 -0.11
N GLU A 99 -3.50 -10.21 -0.08
CA GLU A 99 -3.40 -11.09 -1.23
C GLU A 99 -4.78 -11.23 -1.90
N GLY A 100 -5.12 -10.29 -2.76
CA GLY A 100 -6.42 -10.28 -3.42
C GLY A 100 -6.55 -9.16 -4.45
N LYS A 101 -7.78 -8.99 -4.92
CA LYS A 101 -8.13 -7.98 -5.93
C LYS A 101 -9.26 -7.08 -5.39
N PRO A 102 -9.42 -5.87 -5.93
CA PRO A 102 -10.51 -4.98 -5.51
C PRO A 102 -11.90 -5.52 -5.84
N VAL A 103 -11.98 -6.44 -6.79
CA VAL A 103 -13.21 -7.15 -7.20
C VAL A 103 -12.91 -8.63 -7.44
N GLY A 104 -13.91 -9.49 -7.23
CA GLY A 104 -13.77 -10.93 -7.48
C GLY A 104 -12.99 -11.73 -6.43
N THR A 105 -12.72 -11.13 -5.25
CA THR A 105 -12.07 -11.81 -4.12
C THR A 105 -12.70 -11.45 -2.75
N PRO A 106 -13.93 -11.86 -2.44
CA PRO A 106 -14.86 -12.64 -3.29
C PRO A 106 -15.68 -11.77 -4.25
N ASP A 107 -15.88 -10.47 -3.97
CA ASP A 107 -16.75 -9.55 -4.71
C ASP A 107 -16.25 -8.09 -4.58
N ALA A 108 -17.06 -7.12 -5.02
CA ALA A 108 -16.74 -5.69 -4.95
C ALA A 108 -16.78 -5.12 -3.50
N GLY A 109 -17.22 -5.90 -2.54
CA GLY A 109 -17.19 -5.54 -1.13
C GLY A 109 -15.88 -5.86 -0.40
N ALA A 110 -14.93 -6.52 -1.06
CA ALA A 110 -13.69 -6.98 -0.44
C ALA A 110 -12.93 -5.87 0.29
N PHE A 111 -12.78 -4.71 -0.33
CA PHE A 111 -12.08 -3.57 0.29
C PHE A 111 -12.84 -3.05 1.51
N TRP A 112 -14.14 -2.89 1.41
CA TRP A 112 -14.99 -2.44 2.51
C TRP A 112 -14.97 -3.40 3.69
N LYS A 113 -14.99 -4.70 3.39
CA LYS A 113 -14.86 -5.75 4.41
C LYS A 113 -13.55 -5.63 5.17
N ILE A 114 -12.43 -5.49 4.48
CA ILE A 114 -11.10 -5.38 5.11
C ILE A 114 -11.00 -4.10 5.95
N ILE A 115 -11.50 -2.97 5.44
CA ILE A 115 -11.54 -1.71 6.19
C ILE A 115 -12.33 -1.89 7.48
N SER A 116 -13.49 -2.54 7.40
CA SER A 116 -14.34 -2.80 8.55
C SER A 116 -13.73 -3.76 9.57
N ASP A 117 -13.25 -4.91 9.11
CA ASP A 117 -12.73 -5.98 9.96
C ASP A 117 -11.48 -5.54 10.74
N TYR A 118 -10.60 -4.81 10.09
CA TYR A 118 -9.33 -4.36 10.66
C TYR A 118 -9.34 -2.92 11.16
N LYS A 119 -10.49 -2.23 11.09
CA LYS A 119 -10.63 -0.83 11.54
C LYS A 119 -9.58 0.10 10.90
N ILE A 120 -9.43 -0.03 9.59
CA ILE A 120 -8.45 0.75 8.82
C ILE A 120 -8.84 2.22 8.86
N LYS A 121 -7.87 3.08 9.21
CA LYS A 121 -8.02 4.53 9.23
C LYS A 121 -7.85 5.15 7.86
N SER A 122 -6.86 4.71 7.11
CA SER A 122 -6.52 5.30 5.81
C SER A 122 -6.18 4.23 4.77
N LEU A 123 -6.72 4.39 3.56
CA LEU A 123 -6.45 3.55 2.40
C LEU A 123 -5.70 4.34 1.33
N PHE A 124 -4.61 3.77 0.83
CA PHE A 124 -3.88 4.27 -0.32
C PHE A 124 -3.90 3.24 -1.45
N THR A 125 -4.45 3.59 -2.61
CA THR A 125 -4.59 2.66 -3.74
C THR A 125 -4.54 3.37 -5.09
N ALA A 126 -4.68 2.62 -6.18
CA ALA A 126 -4.75 3.19 -7.52
C ALA A 126 -6.20 3.51 -7.93
N PRO A 127 -6.44 4.55 -8.76
CA PRO A 127 -7.76 4.85 -9.31
C PRO A 127 -8.42 3.68 -10.05
N THR A 128 -7.62 2.82 -10.70
CA THR A 128 -8.10 1.59 -11.34
C THR A 128 -8.84 0.66 -10.39
N ALA A 129 -8.43 0.56 -9.13
CA ALA A 129 -9.12 -0.26 -8.13
C ALA A 129 -10.53 0.28 -7.86
N PHE A 130 -10.65 1.60 -7.69
CA PHE A 130 -11.95 2.25 -7.46
C PHE A 130 -12.85 2.24 -8.70
N ARG A 131 -12.29 2.36 -9.91
CA ARG A 131 -13.04 2.15 -11.16
C ARG A 131 -13.61 0.75 -11.26
N ALA A 132 -12.83 -0.26 -10.87
CA ALA A 132 -13.30 -1.64 -10.87
C ALA A 132 -14.44 -1.86 -9.87
N ILE A 133 -14.31 -1.35 -8.64
CA ILE A 133 -15.38 -1.42 -7.62
C ILE A 133 -16.63 -0.70 -8.10
N LYS A 134 -16.51 0.55 -8.61
CA LYS A 134 -17.62 1.33 -9.14
C LYS A 134 -18.35 0.60 -10.27
N LYS A 135 -17.61 -0.07 -11.17
CA LYS A 135 -18.19 -0.83 -12.28
C LYS A 135 -19.06 -2.00 -11.81
N GLU A 136 -18.61 -2.71 -10.77
CA GLU A 136 -19.32 -3.87 -10.22
C GLU A 136 -20.43 -3.47 -9.23
N ASP A 137 -20.23 -2.37 -8.49
CA ASP A 137 -21.17 -1.87 -7.48
C ASP A 137 -21.38 -0.35 -7.61
N PRO A 138 -21.99 0.12 -8.67
CA PRO A 138 -22.18 1.56 -8.92
C PRO A 138 -23.04 2.27 -7.86
N GLU A 139 -23.94 1.53 -7.21
CA GLU A 139 -24.85 2.04 -6.18
C GLU A 139 -24.29 1.91 -4.76
N GLY A 140 -23.12 1.30 -4.57
CA GLY A 140 -22.51 1.11 -3.24
C GLY A 140 -23.26 0.13 -2.33
N LYS A 141 -23.92 -0.87 -2.90
CA LYS A 141 -24.67 -1.88 -2.13
C LYS A 141 -23.79 -2.70 -1.19
N PHE A 142 -22.55 -2.96 -1.61
CA PHE A 142 -21.59 -3.64 -0.73
C PHE A 142 -21.04 -2.71 0.35
N PHE A 143 -20.81 -1.45 0.02
CA PHE A 143 -20.36 -0.44 0.99
C PHE A 143 -21.27 -0.38 2.22
N SER A 144 -22.59 -0.34 2.03
CA SER A 144 -23.56 -0.21 3.12
C SER A 144 -23.66 -1.42 4.05
N LYS A 145 -22.98 -2.53 3.72
CA LYS A 145 -22.97 -3.74 4.56
C LYS A 145 -21.94 -3.73 5.69
N TYR A 146 -21.00 -2.79 5.67
CA TYR A 146 -19.85 -2.79 6.54
C TYR A 146 -19.77 -1.54 7.41
N ASP A 147 -19.24 -1.69 8.63
CA ASP A 147 -18.95 -0.57 9.51
C ASP A 147 -17.63 0.09 9.11
N LEU A 148 -17.71 1.27 8.53
CA LEU A 148 -16.57 2.04 8.07
C LEU A 148 -16.29 3.26 8.98
N SER A 149 -16.77 3.26 10.22
CA SER A 149 -16.62 4.37 11.15
C SER A 149 -15.18 4.73 11.50
N SER A 150 -14.25 3.79 11.33
CA SER A 150 -12.80 4.02 11.51
C SER A 150 -12.13 4.67 10.30
N PHE A 151 -12.79 4.66 9.13
CA PHE A 151 -12.18 5.07 7.87
C PHE A 151 -12.26 6.58 7.68
N GLU A 152 -11.12 7.25 7.70
CA GLU A 152 -11.03 8.71 7.64
C GLU A 152 -10.58 9.23 6.26
N SER A 153 -9.75 8.47 5.53
CA SER A 153 -9.07 9.00 4.35
C SER A 153 -8.83 7.98 3.25
N LEU A 154 -9.09 8.42 2.02
CA LEU A 154 -8.76 7.70 0.79
C LEU A 154 -7.72 8.48 -0.02
N PHE A 155 -6.63 7.85 -0.38
CA PHE A 155 -5.60 8.40 -1.25
C PHE A 155 -5.48 7.59 -2.54
N LEU A 156 -5.50 8.28 -3.67
CA LEU A 156 -5.41 7.70 -4.99
C LEU A 156 -4.17 8.21 -5.73
N ALA A 157 -3.31 7.32 -6.20
CA ALA A 157 -2.13 7.67 -6.97
C ALA A 157 -1.72 6.60 -7.98
N GLY A 158 -0.66 6.88 -8.74
CA GLY A 158 -0.10 6.00 -9.76
C GLY A 158 -0.59 6.30 -11.17
N GLU A 159 -1.77 6.88 -11.31
CA GLU A 159 -2.36 7.35 -12.57
C GLU A 159 -3.34 8.50 -12.29
N ARG A 160 -3.80 9.15 -13.36
CA ARG A 160 -4.83 10.19 -13.22
C ARG A 160 -6.16 9.54 -12.83
N ALA A 161 -6.73 9.99 -11.72
CA ALA A 161 -8.11 9.67 -11.36
C ALA A 161 -9.08 10.49 -12.21
N ASP A 162 -10.06 9.83 -12.82
CA ASP A 162 -11.10 10.53 -13.59
C ASP A 162 -12.13 11.18 -12.65
N PRO A 163 -12.71 12.33 -13.05
CA PRO A 163 -13.65 13.07 -12.21
C PRO A 163 -14.88 12.27 -11.77
N ASP A 164 -15.36 11.37 -12.62
CA ASP A 164 -16.54 10.56 -12.32
C ASP A 164 -16.29 9.52 -11.23
N THR A 165 -15.10 8.94 -11.23
CA THR A 165 -14.69 8.00 -10.16
C THR A 165 -14.46 8.74 -8.85
N ILE A 166 -13.81 9.91 -8.88
CA ILE A 166 -13.63 10.75 -7.69
C ILE A 166 -14.98 11.14 -7.10
N LYS A 167 -15.87 11.69 -7.91
CA LYS A 167 -17.21 12.12 -7.46
C LYS A 167 -18.05 10.98 -6.90
N TRP A 168 -17.96 9.79 -7.51
CA TRP A 168 -18.61 8.60 -7.00
C TRP A 168 -18.06 8.22 -5.62
N ALA A 169 -16.75 8.17 -5.46
CA ALA A 169 -16.10 7.86 -4.18
C ALA A 169 -16.45 8.88 -3.09
N GLU A 170 -16.41 10.19 -3.41
CA GLU A 170 -16.81 11.26 -2.49
C GLU A 170 -18.27 11.13 -2.04
N ASN A 171 -19.17 10.76 -2.94
CA ASN A 171 -20.58 10.59 -2.59
C ASN A 171 -20.82 9.35 -1.74
N LEU A 172 -20.02 8.30 -1.95
CA LEU A 172 -20.13 7.06 -1.21
C LEU A 172 -19.58 7.20 0.22
N LEU A 173 -18.51 7.99 0.40
CA LEU A 173 -17.76 8.13 1.66
C LEU A 173 -18.26 9.29 2.54
N LYS A 174 -19.30 10.01 2.14
CA LYS A 174 -19.98 11.04 2.95
C LYS A 174 -20.90 10.43 3.99
#